data_0d79a39597db650116137b0eb946c713
#
_entry.id   0d79a39597db650116137b0eb946c713
#
_cell.length_a   1.000
_cell.length_b   1.000
_cell.length_c   1.000
_cell.angle_alpha   90.00
_cell.angle_beta   90.00
_cell.angle_gamma   90.00
#
_symmetry.space_group_name_H-M   'P 1'
#
loop_
_entity.id
_entity.type
_entity.pdbx_description
1 polymer ?
#
loop_
_entity_poly.entity_id
_entity_poly.type
_entity_poly.pdbx_seq_one_letter_code
_entity_poly.pdbx_strand_id
1 'polypeptide(L)'
;MYKMFDDMILLAKGGLTAYHGSVKKIEEYFAGIGITVPDRVNPPDHYIDILEGIVKPNSDITIEQLPVRWMLHNGYPVPHDMLKLCDGLPSSSGSAQNDSTDNSFSNDLWQDVKTNVEIQKDQLQDNYSNSQDNSNRVTPTVGRQYRYFMGRIGKQRLREARLQALDLLILLVAGACLGTLAKVNDETINSLGYTYTIIAVSLLCKISALRSFSVDKIQYWRESAAGISSLAHFMAKDTMDHLNTIIKPLVYLSMFYFFNNPRSSFEDNYIVLVCLVYCVTGMAYVFAILYSASAAQLMSVLVPVVLTLIANQDRDSIVLKYLGSFCYPKWTLEAFVLSNAQRYDIKF
;
A
#
# COMPACT_ATOMS: atom_id res chain seq x y z
N MET A 1 -25.79 -7.24 8.52
CA MET A 1 -24.88 -6.35 7.80
C MET A 1 -25.42 -5.93 6.42
N TYR A 2 -25.84 -6.87 5.57
CA TYR A 2 -26.35 -6.62 4.22
C TYR A 2 -27.43 -5.50 4.15
N LYS A 3 -28.43 -5.51 5.03
CA LYS A 3 -29.52 -4.50 5.07
C LYS A 3 -29.09 -3.09 5.52
N MET A 4 -27.79 -2.89 5.80
CA MET A 4 -27.25 -1.58 6.19
C MET A 4 -26.71 -0.76 4.99
N PHE A 5 -26.64 -1.37 3.82
CA PHE A 5 -26.28 -0.67 2.58
C PHE A 5 -27.51 -0.02 1.95
N ASP A 6 -27.35 1.14 1.35
CA ASP A 6 -28.41 1.84 0.64
C ASP A 6 -28.62 1.24 -0.75
N ASP A 7 -27.54 1.08 -1.51
CA ASP A 7 -27.55 0.54 -2.87
C ASP A 7 -26.59 -0.63 -3.03
N MET A 8 -26.91 -1.51 -3.98
CA MET A 8 -26.11 -2.68 -4.34
C MET A 8 -25.98 -2.80 -5.85
N ILE A 9 -24.80 -3.21 -6.29
CA ILE A 9 -24.54 -3.61 -7.68
C ILE A 9 -24.13 -5.07 -7.66
N LEU A 10 -24.85 -5.90 -8.44
CA LEU A 10 -24.48 -7.29 -8.71
C LEU A 10 -24.01 -7.42 -10.15
N LEU A 11 -22.83 -7.99 -10.32
CA LEU A 11 -22.22 -8.21 -11.61
C LEU A 11 -22.24 -9.71 -11.94
N ALA A 12 -22.72 -10.03 -13.13
CA ALA A 12 -22.64 -11.37 -13.69
C ALA A 12 -21.28 -11.60 -14.34
N LYS A 13 -21.02 -12.83 -14.76
CA LYS A 13 -19.83 -13.25 -15.47
C LYS A 13 -19.60 -12.38 -16.71
N GLY A 14 -18.39 -11.85 -16.88
CA GLY A 14 -18.07 -10.88 -17.93
C GLY A 14 -18.27 -9.41 -17.53
N GLY A 15 -18.62 -9.12 -16.26
CA GLY A 15 -18.76 -7.75 -15.77
C GLY A 15 -20.08 -7.06 -16.11
N LEU A 16 -21.06 -7.83 -16.60
CA LEU A 16 -22.39 -7.33 -16.94
C LEU A 16 -23.23 -7.12 -15.71
N THR A 17 -23.95 -6.00 -15.64
CA THR A 17 -24.81 -5.68 -14.49
C THR A 17 -26.06 -6.56 -14.48
N ALA A 18 -26.21 -7.39 -13.44
CA ALA A 18 -27.40 -8.20 -13.20
C ALA A 18 -28.43 -7.53 -12.28
N TYR A 19 -27.97 -6.58 -11.47
CA TYR A 19 -28.82 -5.71 -10.63
C TYR A 19 -28.04 -4.46 -10.23
N HIS A 20 -28.71 -3.32 -10.23
CA HIS A 20 -28.19 -2.08 -9.64
C HIS A 20 -29.36 -1.30 -9.05
N GLY A 21 -29.35 -1.06 -7.76
CA GLY A 21 -30.37 -0.28 -7.07
C GLY A 21 -30.44 -0.56 -5.58
N SER A 22 -31.51 -0.08 -4.95
CA SER A 22 -31.67 -0.17 -3.51
C SER A 22 -31.72 -1.61 -3.01
N VAL A 23 -30.98 -1.87 -1.93
CA VAL A 23 -30.94 -3.18 -1.24
C VAL A 23 -32.35 -3.65 -0.80
N LYS A 24 -33.25 -2.70 -0.52
CA LYS A 24 -34.62 -3.03 -0.11
C LYS A 24 -35.46 -3.62 -1.24
N LYS A 25 -35.16 -3.28 -2.51
CA LYS A 25 -35.93 -3.73 -3.69
C LYS A 25 -35.32 -4.97 -4.37
N ILE A 26 -34.14 -5.40 -3.96
CA ILE A 26 -33.43 -6.53 -4.62
C ILE A 26 -34.22 -7.85 -4.46
N GLU A 27 -34.75 -8.11 -3.27
CA GLU A 27 -35.51 -9.34 -3.00
C GLU A 27 -36.81 -9.36 -3.85
N GLU A 28 -37.48 -8.21 -3.99
CA GLU A 28 -38.68 -8.04 -4.83
C GLU A 28 -38.37 -8.26 -6.31
N TYR A 29 -37.26 -7.68 -6.79
CA TYR A 29 -36.84 -7.84 -8.17
C TYR A 29 -36.51 -9.31 -8.51
N PHE A 30 -35.71 -9.99 -7.69
CA PHE A 30 -35.36 -11.38 -7.92
C PHE A 30 -36.56 -12.33 -7.76
N ALA A 31 -37.46 -12.05 -6.82
CA ALA A 31 -38.73 -12.79 -6.69
C ALA A 31 -39.62 -12.62 -7.94
N GLY A 32 -39.65 -11.40 -8.51
CA GLY A 32 -40.37 -11.10 -9.74
C GLY A 32 -39.90 -11.90 -10.97
N ILE A 33 -38.63 -12.27 -11.00
CA ILE A 33 -38.04 -13.15 -12.04
C ILE A 33 -38.03 -14.63 -11.65
N GLY A 34 -38.68 -15.01 -10.54
CA GLY A 34 -38.82 -16.41 -10.10
C GLY A 34 -37.65 -16.94 -9.29
N ILE A 35 -36.75 -16.07 -8.81
CA ILE A 35 -35.65 -16.43 -7.94
C ILE A 35 -35.99 -16.04 -6.51
N THR A 36 -36.26 -17.03 -5.65
CA THR A 36 -36.56 -16.83 -4.23
C THR A 36 -35.40 -17.34 -3.39
N VAL A 37 -35.04 -16.56 -2.35
CA VAL A 37 -33.98 -16.94 -1.40
C VAL A 37 -34.55 -17.97 -0.43
N PRO A 38 -33.91 -19.13 -0.25
CA PRO A 38 -34.32 -20.13 0.74
C PRO A 38 -34.24 -19.60 2.17
N ASP A 39 -35.05 -20.15 3.06
CA ASP A 39 -34.99 -19.82 4.50
C ASP A 39 -33.60 -20.11 5.06
N ARG A 40 -33.08 -19.19 5.88
CA ARG A 40 -31.78 -19.29 6.57
C ARG A 40 -30.54 -19.14 5.67
N VAL A 41 -30.69 -18.80 4.40
CA VAL A 41 -29.58 -18.46 3.51
C VAL A 41 -29.40 -16.93 3.49
N ASN A 42 -28.14 -16.49 3.48
CA ASN A 42 -27.86 -15.07 3.36
C ASN A 42 -28.16 -14.59 1.94
N PRO A 43 -29.08 -13.63 1.73
CA PRO A 43 -29.52 -13.24 0.40
C PRO A 43 -28.40 -12.84 -0.57
N PRO A 44 -27.41 -11.99 -0.21
CA PRO A 44 -26.36 -11.61 -1.14
C PRO A 44 -25.48 -12.80 -1.58
N ASP A 45 -25.17 -13.72 -0.66
CA ASP A 45 -24.37 -14.90 -1.00
C ASP A 45 -25.14 -15.78 -1.99
N HIS A 46 -26.46 -15.96 -1.77
CA HIS A 46 -27.31 -16.72 -2.67
C HIS A 46 -27.38 -16.14 -4.09
N TYR A 47 -27.45 -14.80 -4.21
CA TYR A 47 -27.43 -14.14 -5.52
C TYR A 47 -26.09 -14.29 -6.21
N ILE A 48 -24.99 -14.22 -5.47
CA ILE A 48 -23.64 -14.43 -6.02
C ILE A 48 -23.48 -15.88 -6.48
N ASP A 49 -23.90 -16.85 -5.68
CA ASP A 49 -23.84 -18.28 -6.02
C ASP A 49 -24.62 -18.62 -7.29
N ILE A 50 -25.78 -17.96 -7.50
CA ILE A 50 -26.55 -18.07 -8.74
C ILE A 50 -25.80 -17.45 -9.91
N LEU A 51 -25.23 -16.27 -9.73
CA LEU A 51 -24.49 -15.55 -10.79
C LEU A 51 -23.19 -16.25 -11.19
N GLU A 52 -22.57 -16.99 -10.26
CA GLU A 52 -21.41 -17.84 -10.53
C GLU A 52 -21.79 -19.20 -11.12
N GLY A 53 -23.06 -19.61 -11.01
CA GLY A 53 -23.56 -20.90 -11.49
C GLY A 53 -23.37 -22.05 -10.51
N ILE A 54 -23.07 -21.76 -9.27
CA ILE A 54 -22.93 -22.76 -8.19
C ILE A 54 -24.31 -23.30 -7.81
N VAL A 55 -25.30 -22.41 -7.73
CA VAL A 55 -26.69 -22.75 -7.42
C VAL A 55 -27.55 -22.49 -8.66
N LYS A 56 -28.34 -23.47 -9.06
CA LYS A 56 -29.33 -23.31 -10.13
C LYS A 56 -30.52 -22.51 -9.60
N PRO A 57 -30.97 -21.46 -10.32
CA PRO A 57 -32.19 -20.77 -9.95
C PRO A 57 -33.39 -21.73 -10.01
N ASN A 58 -34.39 -21.49 -9.16
CA ASN A 58 -35.65 -22.26 -9.15
C ASN A 58 -36.54 -22.04 -10.39
N SER A 59 -36.11 -21.17 -11.30
CA SER A 59 -36.79 -20.81 -12.55
C SER A 59 -35.98 -21.33 -13.75
N ASP A 60 -36.62 -21.49 -14.90
CA ASP A 60 -36.01 -21.89 -16.17
C ASP A 60 -35.07 -20.83 -16.78
N ILE A 61 -34.60 -19.90 -15.98
CA ILE A 61 -33.78 -18.79 -16.39
C ILE A 61 -32.30 -19.24 -16.39
N THR A 62 -31.66 -19.03 -17.50
CA THR A 62 -30.19 -19.20 -17.57
C THR A 62 -29.47 -17.99 -16.95
N ILE A 63 -28.30 -18.23 -16.38
CA ILE A 63 -27.48 -17.18 -15.73
C ILE A 63 -27.14 -16.05 -16.70
N GLU A 64 -26.92 -16.39 -17.95
CA GLU A 64 -26.60 -15.46 -19.04
C GLU A 64 -27.76 -14.50 -19.39
N GLN A 65 -29.00 -14.88 -19.05
CA GLN A 65 -30.17 -14.05 -19.26
C GLN A 65 -30.42 -13.00 -18.16
N LEU A 66 -29.81 -13.15 -16.99
CA LEU A 66 -30.02 -12.23 -15.88
C LEU A 66 -29.61 -10.78 -16.20
N PRO A 67 -28.46 -10.49 -16.81
CA PRO A 67 -28.11 -9.14 -17.22
C PRO A 67 -29.07 -8.57 -18.28
N VAL A 68 -29.50 -9.40 -19.23
CA VAL A 68 -30.42 -8.99 -20.28
C VAL A 68 -31.78 -8.62 -19.68
N ARG A 69 -32.30 -9.41 -18.74
CA ARG A 69 -33.56 -9.12 -18.02
C ARG A 69 -33.44 -7.85 -17.20
N TRP A 70 -32.30 -7.59 -16.58
CA TRP A 70 -32.08 -6.32 -15.88
C TRP A 70 -32.07 -5.12 -16.83
N MET A 71 -31.44 -5.23 -18.00
CA MET A 71 -31.46 -4.20 -19.03
C MET A 71 -32.90 -3.93 -19.50
N LEU A 72 -33.65 -4.98 -19.80
CA LEU A 72 -35.05 -4.86 -20.22
C LEU A 72 -35.94 -4.26 -19.12
N HIS A 73 -35.76 -4.65 -17.87
CA HIS A 73 -36.54 -4.14 -16.73
C HIS A 73 -36.34 -2.63 -16.54
N ASN A 74 -35.16 -2.10 -16.83
CA ASN A 74 -34.84 -0.68 -16.69
C ASN A 74 -34.94 0.09 -18.01
N GLY A 75 -35.41 -0.53 -19.10
CA GLY A 75 -35.49 0.12 -20.40
C GLY A 75 -34.11 0.42 -21.04
N TYR A 76 -33.05 -0.26 -20.63
CA TYR A 76 -31.76 -0.10 -21.27
C TYR A 76 -31.68 -0.83 -22.59
N PRO A 77 -30.98 -0.27 -23.61
CA PRO A 77 -30.80 -0.93 -24.88
C PRO A 77 -29.98 -2.20 -24.71
N VAL A 78 -30.53 -3.33 -25.20
CA VAL A 78 -29.78 -4.62 -25.18
C VAL A 78 -28.86 -4.71 -26.38
N PRO A 79 -27.56 -4.98 -26.21
CA PRO A 79 -26.62 -5.17 -27.32
C PRO A 79 -27.07 -6.30 -28.27
N HIS A 80 -26.81 -6.13 -29.56
CA HIS A 80 -27.24 -7.08 -30.62
C HIS A 80 -26.75 -8.51 -30.41
N ASP A 81 -25.56 -8.65 -29.80
CA ASP A 81 -24.95 -9.96 -29.47
C ASP A 81 -25.71 -10.71 -28.36
N MET A 82 -26.45 -9.96 -27.52
CA MET A 82 -27.21 -10.52 -26.40
C MET A 82 -28.70 -10.73 -26.75
N LEU A 83 -29.18 -10.18 -27.86
CA LEU A 83 -30.57 -10.37 -28.31
C LEU A 83 -30.91 -11.84 -28.63
N LYS A 84 -29.92 -12.62 -29.04
CA LYS A 84 -30.05 -14.06 -29.26
C LYS A 84 -30.34 -14.86 -27.98
N LEU A 85 -30.05 -14.30 -26.82
CA LEU A 85 -30.34 -14.90 -25.51
C LEU A 85 -31.81 -14.61 -25.09
N CYS A 86 -32.48 -13.71 -25.81
CA CYS A 86 -33.90 -13.34 -25.55
C CYS A 86 -34.91 -14.30 -26.20
N ASP A 87 -34.50 -15.18 -27.13
CA ASP A 87 -35.36 -16.15 -27.83
C ASP A 87 -35.87 -17.24 -26.88
N GLY A 88 -36.64 -16.88 -25.91
CA GLY A 88 -37.21 -17.80 -24.87
C GLY A 88 -37.81 -17.05 -23.68
N LEU A 89 -37.86 -15.73 -23.72
CA LEU A 89 -38.51 -14.95 -22.64
C LEU A 89 -40.03 -14.93 -22.87
N PRO A 90 -40.84 -15.38 -21.88
CA PRO A 90 -42.27 -15.13 -21.91
C PRO A 90 -42.47 -13.62 -21.79
N SER A 91 -43.03 -13.03 -22.83
CA SER A 91 -43.56 -11.65 -22.80
C SER A 91 -44.56 -11.56 -21.65
N SER A 92 -44.20 -10.84 -20.58
CA SER A 92 -45.14 -10.48 -19.54
C SER A 92 -46.24 -9.62 -20.15
N SER A 93 -47.38 -10.24 -20.26
CA SER A 93 -48.63 -9.73 -20.80
C SER A 93 -49.08 -8.48 -20.08
N GLY A 94 -49.07 -7.38 -20.78
CA GLY A 94 -50.01 -6.28 -20.61
C GLY A 94 -50.91 -6.22 -21.83
N SER A 95 -52.07 -6.83 -21.70
CA SER A 95 -53.31 -6.70 -22.49
C SER A 95 -53.28 -5.93 -23.80
N ALA A 96 -53.70 -6.65 -24.82
CA ALA A 96 -54.77 -6.28 -25.75
C ALA A 96 -54.44 -6.13 -27.21
N GLN A 97 -55.09 -6.96 -27.93
CA GLN A 97 -55.73 -6.83 -29.24
C GLN A 97 -54.86 -6.74 -30.49
N ASN A 98 -55.08 -7.79 -31.23
CA ASN A 98 -54.91 -8.00 -32.65
C ASN A 98 -55.03 -6.72 -33.46
N ASP A 99 -54.03 -6.39 -34.28
CA ASP A 99 -54.19 -6.46 -35.72
C ASP A 99 -52.84 -6.33 -36.43
N SER A 100 -52.74 -7.14 -37.45
CA SER A 100 -51.79 -7.16 -38.54
C SER A 100 -51.06 -5.85 -38.83
N THR A 101 -49.77 -5.77 -38.43
CA THR A 101 -48.69 -5.05 -39.10
C THR A 101 -47.34 -5.41 -38.45
N ASP A 102 -46.79 -6.53 -38.82
CA ASP A 102 -45.46 -7.00 -38.35
C ASP A 102 -44.27 -6.11 -38.77
N ASN A 103 -44.51 -5.08 -39.59
CA ASN A 103 -43.46 -4.17 -40.07
C ASN A 103 -43.46 -2.80 -39.37
N SER A 104 -44.51 -2.43 -38.66
CA SER A 104 -44.62 -1.14 -37.96
C SER A 104 -43.95 -1.21 -36.59
N PHE A 105 -44.22 -2.29 -35.84
CA PHE A 105 -43.69 -2.46 -34.48
C PHE A 105 -42.15 -2.57 -34.44
N SER A 106 -41.54 -3.23 -35.42
CA SER A 106 -40.08 -3.32 -35.49
C SER A 106 -39.43 -1.96 -35.84
N ASN A 107 -40.09 -1.15 -36.65
CA ASN A 107 -39.59 0.20 -37.01
C ASN A 107 -39.73 1.20 -35.84
N ASP A 108 -40.83 1.14 -35.09
CA ASP A 108 -41.05 1.99 -33.91
C ASP A 108 -40.06 1.61 -32.79
N LEU A 109 -39.82 0.32 -32.57
CA LEU A 109 -38.79 -0.17 -31.62
C LEU A 109 -37.39 0.23 -32.04
N TRP A 110 -37.09 0.20 -33.34
CA TRP A 110 -35.80 0.66 -33.85
C TRP A 110 -35.62 2.18 -33.75
N GLN A 111 -36.71 2.96 -33.91
CA GLN A 111 -36.65 4.41 -33.68
C GLN A 111 -36.47 4.73 -32.19
N ASP A 112 -37.19 4.06 -31.29
CA ASP A 112 -36.99 4.23 -29.85
C ASP A 112 -35.62 3.81 -29.37
N VAL A 113 -35.10 2.69 -29.86
CA VAL A 113 -33.71 2.26 -29.60
C VAL A 113 -32.72 3.26 -30.14
N LYS A 114 -32.92 3.78 -31.34
CA LYS A 114 -32.04 4.78 -31.95
C LYS A 114 -32.02 6.10 -31.18
N THR A 115 -33.20 6.55 -30.75
CA THR A 115 -33.38 7.76 -29.96
C THR A 115 -32.72 7.59 -28.55
N ASN A 116 -32.92 6.45 -27.90
CA ASN A 116 -32.29 6.15 -26.63
C ASN A 116 -30.78 6.00 -26.74
N VAL A 117 -30.27 5.41 -27.83
CA VAL A 117 -28.83 5.32 -28.10
C VAL A 117 -28.21 6.71 -28.37
N GLU A 118 -28.95 7.58 -29.07
CA GLU A 118 -28.49 8.97 -29.27
C GLU A 118 -28.48 9.75 -27.96
N ILE A 119 -29.53 9.64 -27.12
CA ILE A 119 -29.55 10.26 -25.79
C ILE A 119 -28.44 9.73 -24.88
N GLN A 120 -28.20 8.41 -24.89
CA GLN A 120 -27.07 7.84 -24.12
C GLN A 120 -25.71 8.23 -24.70
N LYS A 121 -25.58 8.34 -26.00
CA LYS A 121 -24.36 8.81 -26.65
C LYS A 121 -24.08 10.26 -26.29
N ASP A 122 -25.10 11.11 -26.27
CA ASP A 122 -24.98 12.50 -25.83
C ASP A 122 -24.67 12.58 -24.33
N GLN A 123 -25.30 11.78 -23.47
CA GLN A 123 -24.98 11.70 -22.05
C GLN A 123 -23.58 11.13 -21.79
N LEU A 124 -23.14 10.14 -22.55
CA LEU A 124 -21.77 9.63 -22.49
C LEU A 124 -20.78 10.65 -23.01
N GLN A 125 -21.12 11.40 -24.05
CA GLN A 125 -20.28 12.44 -24.61
C GLN A 125 -20.19 13.65 -23.67
N ASP A 126 -21.29 14.03 -23.01
CA ASP A 126 -21.32 15.05 -21.97
C ASP A 126 -20.57 14.60 -20.70
N ASN A 127 -20.72 13.34 -20.29
CA ASN A 127 -19.94 12.78 -19.18
C ASN A 127 -18.45 12.62 -19.55
N TYR A 128 -18.12 12.33 -20.82
CA TYR A 128 -16.73 12.24 -21.31
C TYR A 128 -16.11 13.62 -21.48
N SER A 129 -16.85 14.62 -21.97
CA SER A 129 -16.41 16.01 -22.04
C SER A 129 -16.26 16.62 -20.66
N ASN A 130 -17.20 16.36 -19.74
CA ASN A 130 -17.07 16.72 -18.32
C ASN A 130 -15.95 15.95 -17.59
N SER A 131 -15.59 14.72 -18.03
CA SER A 131 -14.44 14.00 -17.50
C SER A 131 -13.11 14.48 -18.09
N GLN A 132 -13.10 15.01 -19.31
CA GLN A 132 -11.92 15.69 -19.87
C GLN A 132 -11.68 17.05 -19.21
N ASP A 133 -12.69 17.71 -18.68
CA ASP A 133 -12.54 18.91 -17.85
C ASP A 133 -11.94 18.63 -16.46
N ASN A 134 -11.54 17.39 -16.16
CA ASN A 134 -10.65 17.09 -15.05
C ASN A 134 -9.27 17.76 -15.18
N SER A 135 -8.92 18.34 -16.34
CA SER A 135 -7.76 19.21 -16.51
C SER A 135 -7.88 20.52 -15.71
N ASN A 136 -9.10 20.94 -15.35
CA ASN A 136 -9.40 22.08 -14.50
C ASN A 136 -9.50 21.73 -13.01
N ARG A 137 -9.27 20.48 -12.60
CA ARG A 137 -9.05 20.18 -11.18
C ARG A 137 -7.77 20.85 -10.74
N VAL A 138 -7.91 22.00 -10.10
CA VAL A 138 -6.82 22.69 -9.43
C VAL A 138 -6.37 21.80 -8.27
N THR A 139 -5.44 20.89 -8.57
CA THR A 139 -4.80 20.13 -7.50
C THR A 139 -4.08 21.10 -6.57
N PRO A 140 -4.20 20.95 -5.26
CA PRO A 140 -3.51 21.83 -4.32
C PRO A 140 -2.01 21.86 -4.64
N THR A 141 -1.37 23.01 -4.45
CA THR A 141 0.07 23.15 -4.64
C THR A 141 0.83 22.11 -3.79
N VAL A 142 2.00 21.68 -4.26
CA VAL A 142 2.85 20.68 -3.59
C VAL A 142 3.08 21.00 -2.11
N GLY A 143 3.30 22.28 -1.77
CA GLY A 143 3.49 22.74 -0.38
C GLY A 143 2.24 22.56 0.50
N ARG A 144 1.04 22.75 -0.07
CA ARG A 144 -0.22 22.53 0.66
C ARG A 144 -0.47 21.05 0.87
N GLN A 145 -0.20 20.22 -0.13
CA GLN A 145 -0.25 18.75 -0.02
C GLN A 145 0.72 18.24 1.04
N TYR A 146 1.96 18.73 1.05
CA TYR A 146 2.97 18.40 2.08
C TYR A 146 2.46 18.65 3.50
N ARG A 147 1.85 19.83 3.77
CA ARG A 147 1.30 20.15 5.11
C ARG A 147 0.17 19.19 5.51
N TYR A 148 -0.72 18.82 4.59
CA TYR A 148 -1.78 17.84 4.87
C TYR A 148 -1.21 16.45 5.17
N PHE A 149 -0.22 16.00 4.39
CA PHE A 149 0.46 14.74 4.63
C PHE A 149 1.20 14.73 5.96
N MET A 150 1.90 15.80 6.28
CA MET A 150 2.59 15.96 7.56
C MET A 150 1.61 15.76 8.74
N GLY A 151 0.45 16.41 8.71
CA GLY A 151 -0.59 16.25 9.74
C GLY A 151 -1.16 14.84 9.82
N ARG A 152 -1.38 14.19 8.65
CA ARG A 152 -1.89 12.81 8.58
C ARG A 152 -0.88 11.82 9.13
N ILE A 153 0.36 11.89 8.66
CA ILE A 153 1.44 11.00 9.08
C ILE A 153 1.74 11.20 10.57
N GLY A 154 1.73 12.45 11.06
CA GLY A 154 1.91 12.73 12.49
C GLY A 154 0.84 12.06 13.36
N LYS A 155 -0.43 12.13 12.96
CA LYS A 155 -1.52 11.41 13.67
C LYS A 155 -1.35 9.89 13.61
N GLN A 156 -0.91 9.36 12.46
CA GLN A 156 -0.64 7.93 12.30
C GLN A 156 0.49 7.49 13.24
N ARG A 157 1.60 8.23 13.30
CA ARG A 157 2.72 7.95 14.20
C ARG A 157 2.31 7.97 15.67
N LEU A 158 1.44 8.89 16.08
CA LEU A 158 0.91 8.93 17.45
C LEU A 158 0.06 7.68 17.77
N ARG A 159 -0.71 7.16 16.81
CA ARG A 159 -1.46 5.91 17.00
C ARG A 159 -0.54 4.69 17.11
N GLU A 160 0.58 4.71 16.41
CA GLU A 160 1.60 3.66 16.41
C GLU A 160 2.66 3.85 17.51
N ALA A 161 2.46 4.78 18.45
CA ALA A 161 3.43 5.12 19.49
C ALA A 161 3.88 3.91 20.31
N ARG A 162 3.01 2.92 20.53
CA ARG A 162 3.36 1.67 21.23
C ARG A 162 4.43 0.86 20.49
N LEU A 163 4.34 0.77 19.16
CA LEU A 163 5.33 0.07 18.33
C LEU A 163 6.65 0.84 18.31
N GLN A 164 6.60 2.16 18.24
CA GLN A 164 7.79 3.02 18.32
C GLN A 164 8.48 2.92 19.69
N ALA A 165 7.70 2.88 20.78
CA ALA A 165 8.24 2.69 22.12
C ALA A 165 8.93 1.31 22.26
N LEU A 166 8.36 0.26 21.66
CA LEU A 166 8.96 -1.06 21.62
C LEU A 166 10.28 -1.07 20.84
N ASP A 167 10.33 -0.40 19.67
CA ASP A 167 11.56 -0.26 18.87
C ASP A 167 12.66 0.47 19.67
N LEU A 168 12.31 1.52 20.42
CA LEU A 168 13.24 2.25 21.28
C LEU A 168 13.72 1.40 22.47
N LEU A 169 12.83 0.60 23.07
CA LEU A 169 13.17 -0.30 24.15
C LEU A 169 14.14 -1.40 23.69
N ILE A 170 13.91 -1.96 22.49
CA ILE A 170 14.83 -2.94 21.90
C ILE A 170 16.21 -2.31 21.67
N LEU A 171 16.26 -1.06 21.14
CA LEU A 171 17.52 -0.34 20.97
C LEU A 171 18.26 -0.08 22.28
N LEU A 172 17.52 0.25 23.33
CA LEU A 172 18.05 0.48 24.67
C LEU A 172 18.67 -0.80 25.25
N VAL A 173 17.96 -1.92 25.16
CA VAL A 173 18.47 -3.25 25.61
C VAL A 173 19.67 -3.67 24.77
N ALA A 174 19.62 -3.48 23.45
CA ALA A 174 20.76 -3.77 22.57
C ALA A 174 21.99 -2.94 22.94
N GLY A 175 21.80 -1.65 23.26
CA GLY A 175 22.86 -0.77 23.74
C GLY A 175 23.50 -1.26 25.04
N ALA A 176 22.70 -1.72 25.99
CA ALA A 176 23.19 -2.28 27.25
C ALA A 176 23.95 -3.59 27.04
N CYS A 177 23.39 -4.54 26.27
CA CYS A 177 24.03 -5.83 25.98
C CYS A 177 25.36 -5.64 25.21
N LEU A 178 25.35 -4.84 24.16
CA LEU A 178 26.57 -4.62 23.35
C LEU A 178 27.58 -3.75 24.08
N GLY A 179 27.14 -2.80 24.91
CA GLY A 179 28.04 -2.02 25.75
C GLY A 179 28.83 -2.89 26.75
N THR A 180 28.17 -3.89 27.37
CA THR A 180 28.86 -4.85 28.26
C THR A 180 29.83 -5.75 27.50
N LEU A 181 29.48 -6.20 26.28
CA LEU A 181 30.35 -7.03 25.44
C LEU A 181 31.52 -6.25 24.83
N ALA A 182 31.31 -4.99 24.52
CA ALA A 182 32.30 -4.11 23.88
C ALA A 182 33.17 -3.37 24.89
N LYS A 183 33.06 -3.69 26.19
CA LYS A 183 33.79 -2.96 27.25
C LYS A 183 35.27 -2.77 26.92
N VAL A 184 35.69 -1.53 26.88
CA VAL A 184 37.08 -1.14 26.57
C VAL A 184 37.93 -1.40 27.80
N ASN A 185 38.94 -2.26 27.68
CA ASN A 185 39.99 -2.41 28.68
C ASN A 185 41.06 -1.32 28.44
N ASP A 186 41.76 -0.92 29.51
CA ASP A 186 42.70 0.20 29.49
C ASP A 186 43.82 0.07 28.45
N GLU A 187 44.09 -1.13 27.93
CA GLU A 187 45.24 -1.39 27.04
C GLU A 187 44.85 -1.60 25.56
N THR A 188 43.60 -1.91 25.25
CA THR A 188 43.19 -2.25 23.88
C THR A 188 41.86 -1.65 23.49
N ILE A 189 41.82 -1.05 22.27
CA ILE A 189 40.57 -0.64 21.66
C ILE A 189 39.86 -1.91 21.12
N ASN A 190 38.70 -2.22 21.67
CA ASN A 190 37.93 -3.37 21.22
C ASN A 190 37.18 -3.06 19.90
N SER A 191 37.90 -3.15 18.76
CA SER A 191 37.34 -2.91 17.42
C SER A 191 36.16 -3.85 17.07
N LEU A 192 36.20 -5.08 17.60
CA LEU A 192 35.10 -6.06 17.40
C LEU A 192 33.77 -5.60 18.03
N GLY A 193 33.85 -5.00 19.21
CA GLY A 193 32.66 -4.44 19.87
C GLY A 193 31.98 -3.33 19.05
N TYR A 194 32.78 -2.45 18.47
CA TYR A 194 32.24 -1.42 17.56
C TYR A 194 31.69 -2.01 16.26
N THR A 195 32.31 -3.07 15.73
CA THR A 195 31.76 -3.79 14.57
C THR A 195 30.38 -4.38 14.87
N TYR A 196 30.20 -5.02 16.02
CA TYR A 196 28.86 -5.52 16.43
C TYR A 196 27.86 -4.39 16.64
N THR A 197 28.29 -3.25 17.16
CA THR A 197 27.46 -2.04 17.29
C THR A 197 26.97 -1.56 15.92
N ILE A 198 27.84 -1.49 14.92
CA ILE A 198 27.49 -1.08 13.56
C ILE A 198 26.45 -2.03 12.97
N ILE A 199 26.63 -3.34 13.11
CA ILE A 199 25.68 -4.34 12.61
C ILE A 199 24.33 -4.18 13.31
N ALA A 200 24.30 -4.14 14.64
CA ALA A 200 23.08 -4.09 15.42
C ALA A 200 22.25 -2.81 15.16
N VAL A 201 22.89 -1.66 15.20
CA VAL A 201 22.24 -0.38 14.92
C VAL A 201 21.74 -0.34 13.47
N SER A 202 22.53 -0.83 12.51
CA SER A 202 22.13 -0.92 11.12
C SER A 202 20.91 -1.80 10.92
N LEU A 203 20.85 -2.97 11.55
CA LEU A 203 19.72 -3.89 11.45
C LEU A 203 18.45 -3.30 12.08
N LEU A 204 18.54 -2.85 13.32
CA LEU A 204 17.38 -2.36 14.07
C LEU A 204 16.77 -1.08 13.46
N CYS A 205 17.64 -0.13 13.07
CA CYS A 205 17.18 1.10 12.45
C CYS A 205 16.59 0.86 11.05
N LYS A 206 17.17 -0.07 10.29
CA LYS A 206 16.72 -0.41 8.94
C LYS A 206 15.35 -1.07 8.92
N ILE A 207 15.11 -2.04 9.81
CA ILE A 207 13.80 -2.70 9.95
C ILE A 207 12.71 -1.67 10.28
N SER A 208 12.99 -0.74 11.18
CA SER A 208 12.05 0.32 11.54
C SER A 208 11.81 1.31 10.39
N ALA A 209 12.86 1.74 9.68
CA ALA A 209 12.76 2.66 8.54
C ALA A 209 12.00 2.03 7.35
N LEU A 210 12.15 0.72 7.15
CA LEU A 210 11.47 -0.01 6.09
C LEU A 210 9.93 0.08 6.22
N ARG A 211 9.39 0.07 7.44
CA ARG A 211 7.95 0.17 7.70
C ARG A 211 7.36 1.47 7.18
N SER A 212 8.12 2.56 7.15
CA SER A 212 7.64 3.87 6.74
C SER A 212 7.05 3.89 5.33
N PHE A 213 7.61 3.14 4.39
CA PHE A 213 7.15 3.10 3.00
C PHE A 213 6.47 1.78 2.60
N SER A 214 6.76 0.67 3.29
CA SER A 214 6.21 -0.64 2.91
C SER A 214 4.74 -0.80 3.28
N VAL A 215 4.30 -0.27 4.42
CA VAL A 215 2.93 -0.47 4.94
C VAL A 215 1.89 0.23 4.09
N ASP A 216 2.16 1.47 3.67
CA ASP A 216 1.18 2.31 2.97
C ASP A 216 1.33 2.27 1.44
N LYS A 217 2.09 1.32 0.88
CA LYS A 217 2.41 1.25 -0.56
C LYS A 217 1.16 1.19 -1.44
N ILE A 218 0.17 0.37 -1.05
CA ILE A 218 -1.08 0.21 -1.80
C ILE A 218 -1.92 1.49 -1.72
N GLN A 219 -1.97 2.12 -0.55
CA GLN A 219 -2.70 3.36 -0.36
C GLN A 219 -2.05 4.49 -1.17
N TYR A 220 -0.73 4.58 -1.17
CA TYR A 220 0.01 5.54 -1.98
C TYR A 220 -0.30 5.39 -3.48
N TRP A 221 -0.38 4.18 -4.02
CA TRP A 221 -0.71 3.97 -5.43
C TRP A 221 -2.10 4.48 -5.79
N ARG A 222 -3.09 4.25 -4.93
CA ARG A 222 -4.46 4.78 -5.12
C ARG A 222 -4.48 6.30 -5.07
N GLU A 223 -3.78 6.88 -4.13
CA GLU A 223 -3.70 8.33 -3.95
C GLU A 223 -2.91 9.00 -5.10
N SER A 224 -1.83 8.37 -5.57
CA SER A 224 -1.05 8.84 -6.72
C SER A 224 -1.88 8.83 -8.02
N ALA A 225 -2.71 7.79 -8.23
CA ALA A 225 -3.65 7.74 -9.34
C ALA A 225 -4.72 8.84 -9.28
N ALA A 226 -5.05 9.36 -8.09
CA ALA A 226 -5.94 10.50 -7.89
C ALA A 226 -5.27 11.88 -8.10
N GLY A 227 -4.01 11.93 -8.55
CA GLY A 227 -3.28 13.18 -8.85
C GLY A 227 -2.50 13.79 -7.69
N ILE A 228 -2.18 13.00 -6.67
CA ILE A 228 -1.34 13.45 -5.56
C ILE A 228 0.13 13.48 -5.96
N SER A 229 0.83 14.53 -5.54
CA SER A 229 2.27 14.68 -5.79
C SER A 229 3.08 13.67 -4.99
N SER A 230 3.84 12.81 -5.70
CA SER A 230 4.76 11.84 -5.11
C SER A 230 5.83 12.51 -4.26
N LEU A 231 6.29 13.70 -4.69
CA LEU A 231 7.29 14.49 -3.96
C LEU A 231 6.76 14.96 -2.60
N ALA A 232 5.52 15.48 -2.55
CA ALA A 232 4.91 15.93 -1.30
C ALA A 232 4.75 14.78 -0.29
N HIS A 233 4.34 13.60 -0.77
CA HIS A 233 4.20 12.41 0.06
C HIS A 233 5.55 11.92 0.60
N PHE A 234 6.58 11.81 -0.27
CA PHE A 234 7.92 11.39 0.13
C PHE A 234 8.53 12.35 1.16
N MET A 235 8.51 13.65 0.88
CA MET A 235 9.06 14.68 1.78
C MET A 235 8.37 14.70 3.15
N ALA A 236 7.05 14.48 3.19
CA ALA A 236 6.33 14.44 4.46
C ALA A 236 6.71 13.22 5.31
N LYS A 237 6.89 12.06 4.69
CA LYS A 237 7.36 10.85 5.39
C LYS A 237 8.80 11.00 5.88
N ASP A 238 9.68 11.46 5.01
CA ASP A 238 11.09 11.66 5.32
C ASP A 238 11.28 12.66 6.48
N THR A 239 10.56 13.78 6.46
CA THR A 239 10.63 14.77 7.56
C THR A 239 10.18 14.19 8.91
N MET A 240 9.14 13.35 8.91
CA MET A 240 8.70 12.68 10.15
C MET A 240 9.70 11.62 10.61
N ASP A 241 10.36 10.94 9.70
CA ASP A 241 11.37 9.94 10.03
C ASP A 241 12.69 10.56 10.51
N HIS A 242 12.99 11.81 10.16
CA HIS A 242 14.16 12.52 10.68
C HIS A 242 14.17 12.62 12.21
N LEU A 243 13.00 12.83 12.84
CA LEU A 243 12.89 12.82 14.30
C LEU A 243 13.33 11.47 14.88
N ASN A 244 12.88 10.37 14.29
CA ASN A 244 13.28 9.04 14.71
C ASN A 244 14.77 8.76 14.45
N THR A 245 15.30 9.26 13.33
CA THR A 245 16.71 9.11 12.96
C THR A 245 17.66 9.80 13.95
N ILE A 246 17.22 10.89 14.57
CA ILE A 246 17.97 11.62 15.61
C ILE A 246 17.79 10.94 16.98
N ILE A 247 16.59 10.52 17.34
CA ILE A 247 16.28 9.97 18.66
C ILE A 247 16.87 8.57 18.86
N LYS A 248 16.83 7.70 17.84
CA LYS A 248 17.29 6.31 17.95
C LYS A 248 18.76 6.17 18.33
N PRO A 249 19.71 6.87 17.66
CA PRO A 249 21.12 6.85 18.08
C PRO A 249 21.31 7.34 19.52
N LEU A 250 20.56 8.35 19.94
CA LEU A 250 20.65 8.89 21.29
C LEU A 250 20.25 7.85 22.33
N VAL A 251 19.13 7.15 22.10
CA VAL A 251 18.62 6.10 23.02
C VAL A 251 19.59 4.92 23.07
N TYR A 252 20.11 4.46 21.91
CA TYR A 252 21.09 3.40 21.87
C TYR A 252 22.37 3.80 22.60
N LEU A 253 22.91 4.97 22.31
CA LEU A 253 24.17 5.46 22.84
C LEU A 253 24.11 5.70 24.36
N SER A 254 22.96 6.10 24.89
CA SER A 254 22.83 6.36 26.33
C SER A 254 23.20 5.14 27.17
N MET A 255 22.79 3.94 26.76
CA MET A 255 23.16 2.70 27.44
C MET A 255 24.52 2.17 26.99
N PHE A 256 24.78 2.19 25.69
CA PHE A 256 26.06 1.73 25.17
C PHE A 256 27.25 2.49 25.78
N TYR A 257 27.17 3.82 25.86
CA TYR A 257 28.23 4.66 26.42
C TYR A 257 28.44 4.39 27.91
N PHE A 258 27.39 4.19 28.66
CA PHE A 258 27.46 3.90 30.09
C PHE A 258 28.16 2.56 30.38
N PHE A 259 27.84 1.50 29.64
CA PHE A 259 28.44 0.18 29.87
C PHE A 259 29.80 -0.01 29.22
N ASN A 260 30.01 0.58 28.03
CA ASN A 260 31.27 0.47 27.29
C ASN A 260 32.37 1.35 27.88
N ASN A 261 32.00 2.50 28.48
CA ASN A 261 32.90 3.50 29.03
C ASN A 261 34.05 3.89 28.04
N PRO A 262 33.72 4.35 26.84
CA PRO A 262 34.70 4.69 25.82
C PRO A 262 35.53 5.94 26.25
N ARG A 263 36.72 6.10 25.77
CA ARG A 263 37.52 7.31 26.03
C ARG A 263 37.11 8.52 25.19
N SER A 264 36.43 8.28 24.06
CA SER A 264 35.88 9.33 23.18
C SER A 264 34.74 10.09 23.84
N SER A 265 34.45 11.31 23.36
CA SER A 265 33.33 12.07 23.87
C SER A 265 31.98 11.44 23.47
N PHE A 266 30.93 11.70 24.25
CA PHE A 266 29.57 11.29 23.90
C PHE A 266 29.14 11.90 22.54
N GLU A 267 29.49 13.16 22.32
CA GLU A 267 29.14 13.91 21.11
C GLU A 267 29.77 13.31 19.85
N ASP A 268 31.04 12.90 19.89
CA ASP A 268 31.73 12.29 18.75
C ASP A 268 31.08 10.96 18.37
N ASN A 269 30.80 10.10 19.37
CA ASN A 269 30.11 8.84 19.15
C ASN A 269 28.69 9.04 18.62
N TYR A 270 27.97 10.07 19.12
CA TYR A 270 26.63 10.39 18.68
C TYR A 270 26.59 10.83 17.22
N ILE A 271 27.50 11.72 16.80
CA ILE A 271 27.60 12.18 15.41
C ILE A 271 27.85 11.00 14.46
N VAL A 272 28.78 10.12 14.81
CA VAL A 272 29.09 8.92 14.00
C VAL A 272 27.85 8.02 13.87
N LEU A 273 27.11 7.80 14.95
CA LEU A 273 25.90 6.98 14.94
C LEU A 273 24.76 7.64 14.15
N VAL A 274 24.58 8.96 14.25
CA VAL A 274 23.60 9.69 13.45
C VAL A 274 23.91 9.55 11.97
N CYS A 275 25.14 9.75 11.54
CA CYS A 275 25.56 9.56 10.15
C CYS A 275 25.31 8.13 9.67
N LEU A 276 25.62 7.13 10.51
CA LEU A 276 25.33 5.73 10.22
C LEU A 276 23.83 5.51 10.00
N VAL A 277 22.98 5.99 10.91
CA VAL A 277 21.53 5.78 10.83
C VAL A 277 20.93 6.49 9.64
N TYR A 278 21.40 7.69 9.26
CA TYR A 278 20.98 8.35 8.01
C TYR A 278 21.30 7.51 6.77
N CYS A 279 22.53 7.01 6.66
CA CYS A 279 22.95 6.17 5.55
C CYS A 279 22.07 4.91 5.44
N VAL A 280 21.86 4.24 6.56
CA VAL A 280 21.08 3.00 6.65
C VAL A 280 19.59 3.24 6.35
N THR A 281 19.03 4.36 6.83
CA THR A 281 17.64 4.75 6.57
C THR A 281 17.41 5.01 5.08
N GLY A 282 18.35 5.72 4.41
CA GLY A 282 18.28 5.94 2.97
C GLY A 282 18.26 4.64 2.17
N MET A 283 19.12 3.67 2.52
CA MET A 283 19.09 2.35 1.89
C MET A 283 17.78 1.58 2.16
N ALA A 284 17.23 1.70 3.37
CA ALA A 284 15.95 1.08 3.70
C ALA A 284 14.80 1.62 2.83
N TYR A 285 14.78 2.92 2.54
CA TYR A 285 13.80 3.52 1.65
C TYR A 285 13.88 2.99 0.23
N VAL A 286 15.10 2.86 -0.31
CA VAL A 286 15.32 2.26 -1.63
C VAL A 286 14.74 0.85 -1.67
N PHE A 287 15.01 0.02 -0.66
CA PHE A 287 14.47 -1.34 -0.63
C PHE A 287 12.95 -1.36 -0.46
N ALA A 288 12.38 -0.49 0.37
CA ALA A 288 10.93 -0.41 0.55
C ALA A 288 10.18 -0.01 -0.72
N ILE A 289 10.77 0.87 -1.53
CA ILE A 289 10.16 1.37 -2.78
C ILE A 289 10.29 0.34 -3.90
N LEU A 290 11.49 -0.25 -4.08
CA LEU A 290 11.77 -1.11 -5.23
C LEU A 290 11.26 -2.54 -5.06
N TYR A 291 11.35 -3.11 -3.86
CA TYR A 291 11.02 -4.52 -3.62
C TYR A 291 9.64 -4.73 -3.00
N SER A 292 9.16 -5.97 -3.06
CA SER A 292 8.01 -6.41 -2.26
C SER A 292 8.36 -6.41 -0.76
N ALA A 293 7.36 -6.35 0.12
CA ALA A 293 7.59 -6.21 1.56
C ALA A 293 8.48 -7.33 2.15
N SER A 294 8.28 -8.58 1.72
CA SER A 294 9.09 -9.74 2.16
C SER A 294 10.52 -9.68 1.65
N ALA A 295 10.72 -9.38 0.35
CA ALA A 295 12.06 -9.24 -0.23
C ALA A 295 12.82 -8.05 0.35
N ALA A 296 12.14 -6.94 0.60
CA ALA A 296 12.73 -5.76 1.22
C ALA A 296 13.22 -6.04 2.65
N GLN A 297 12.47 -6.82 3.43
CA GLN A 297 12.89 -7.26 4.76
C GLN A 297 14.14 -8.13 4.71
N LEU A 298 14.17 -9.12 3.80
CA LEU A 298 15.33 -9.99 3.60
C LEU A 298 16.59 -9.19 3.22
N MET A 299 16.47 -8.29 2.24
CA MET A 299 17.58 -7.42 1.81
C MET A 299 18.03 -6.47 2.92
N SER A 300 17.11 -6.00 3.76
CA SER A 300 17.42 -5.16 4.90
C SER A 300 18.32 -5.84 5.94
N VAL A 301 18.16 -7.14 6.12
CA VAL A 301 18.98 -7.92 7.06
C VAL A 301 20.30 -8.34 6.40
N LEU A 302 20.22 -8.84 5.16
CA LEU A 302 21.39 -9.40 4.47
C LEU A 302 22.44 -8.34 4.14
N VAL A 303 22.03 -7.20 3.59
CA VAL A 303 22.98 -6.18 3.08
C VAL A 303 23.89 -5.61 4.16
N PRO A 304 23.45 -5.18 5.36
CA PRO A 304 24.37 -4.72 6.40
C PRO A 304 25.39 -5.76 6.82
N VAL A 305 24.98 -7.01 6.93
CA VAL A 305 25.86 -8.11 7.33
C VAL A 305 26.92 -8.35 6.26
N VAL A 306 26.51 -8.47 4.99
CA VAL A 306 27.44 -8.68 3.87
C VAL A 306 28.41 -7.51 3.72
N LEU A 307 27.94 -6.26 3.80
CA LEU A 307 28.78 -5.09 3.70
C LEU A 307 29.80 -5.01 4.85
N THR A 308 29.41 -5.43 6.06
CA THR A 308 30.32 -5.46 7.20
C THR A 308 31.37 -6.57 7.06
N LEU A 309 30.98 -7.75 6.53
CA LEU A 309 31.93 -8.82 6.23
C LEU A 309 32.94 -8.38 5.17
N ILE A 310 32.51 -7.73 4.11
CA ILE A 310 33.39 -7.18 3.07
C ILE A 310 34.34 -6.09 3.66
N ALA A 311 33.83 -5.26 4.55
CA ALA A 311 34.61 -4.20 5.20
C ALA A 311 35.73 -4.73 6.07
N ASN A 312 35.56 -5.91 6.68
CA ASN A 312 36.51 -6.52 7.62
C ASN A 312 37.48 -7.51 6.96
N GLN A 313 37.38 -7.78 5.65
CA GLN A 313 38.30 -8.67 4.94
C GLN A 313 39.70 -8.04 4.76
N ASP A 314 40.75 -8.86 4.90
CA ASP A 314 42.11 -8.49 4.57
C ASP A 314 42.27 -8.18 3.08
N ARG A 315 42.99 -7.12 2.75
CA ARG A 315 42.94 -6.42 1.46
C ARG A 315 44.02 -6.84 0.47
N ASP A 316 44.22 -8.12 0.28
CA ASP A 316 45.21 -8.62 -0.69
C ASP A 316 44.75 -8.45 -2.16
N SER A 317 43.43 -8.33 -2.38
CA SER A 317 42.86 -8.13 -3.69
C SER A 317 42.51 -6.66 -3.96
N ILE A 318 42.90 -6.15 -5.13
CA ILE A 318 42.59 -4.79 -5.60
C ILE A 318 41.07 -4.58 -5.67
N VAL A 319 40.31 -5.58 -6.09
CA VAL A 319 38.84 -5.52 -6.20
C VAL A 319 38.20 -5.34 -4.83
N LEU A 320 38.63 -6.09 -3.81
CA LEU A 320 38.11 -5.98 -2.44
C LEU A 320 38.46 -4.62 -1.81
N LYS A 321 39.59 -4.05 -2.18
CA LYS A 321 39.97 -2.70 -1.72
C LYS A 321 39.01 -1.63 -2.26
N TYR A 322 38.68 -1.69 -3.53
CA TYR A 322 37.68 -0.76 -4.13
C TYR A 322 36.28 -0.99 -3.57
N LEU A 323 35.79 -2.23 -3.51
CA LEU A 323 34.50 -2.57 -2.92
C LEU A 323 34.41 -2.12 -1.46
N GLY A 324 35.43 -2.35 -0.65
CA GLY A 324 35.48 -1.89 0.75
C GLY A 324 35.39 -0.38 0.90
N SER A 325 35.88 0.38 -0.09
CA SER A 325 35.80 1.85 -0.05
C SER A 325 34.35 2.39 -0.23
N PHE A 326 33.46 1.62 -0.83
CA PHE A 326 32.04 1.97 -0.94
C PHE A 326 31.22 1.47 0.26
N CYS A 327 31.80 0.64 1.14
CA CYS A 327 31.08 0.08 2.28
C CYS A 327 31.03 1.08 3.44
N TYR A 328 29.82 1.53 3.82
CA TYR A 328 29.61 2.43 4.96
C TYR A 328 30.14 1.86 6.30
N PRO A 329 30.07 0.53 6.60
CA PRO A 329 30.56 0.00 7.87
C PRO A 329 32.05 0.25 8.09
N LYS A 330 32.84 0.25 7.02
CA LYS A 330 34.29 0.56 7.09
C LYS A 330 34.53 1.96 7.63
N TRP A 331 33.90 2.96 7.01
CA TRP A 331 34.09 4.36 7.40
C TRP A 331 33.52 4.66 8.78
N THR A 332 32.43 3.99 9.16
CA THR A 332 31.88 4.12 10.50
C THR A 332 32.83 3.53 11.56
N LEU A 333 33.40 2.35 11.30
CA LEU A 333 34.38 1.73 12.21
C LEU A 333 35.61 2.59 12.33
N GLU A 334 36.15 3.08 11.23
CA GLU A 334 37.34 3.96 11.18
C GLU A 334 37.07 5.26 11.97
N ALA A 335 35.88 5.88 11.83
CA ALA A 335 35.48 7.05 12.60
C ALA A 335 35.45 6.77 14.11
N PHE A 336 34.89 5.64 14.54
CA PHE A 336 34.93 5.24 15.95
C PHE A 336 36.34 5.03 16.48
N VAL A 337 37.18 4.37 15.71
CA VAL A 337 38.57 4.13 16.10
C VAL A 337 39.33 5.45 16.21
N LEU A 338 39.20 6.34 15.23
CA LEU A 338 39.84 7.66 15.23
C LEU A 338 39.41 8.53 16.40
N SER A 339 38.09 8.60 16.69
CA SER A 339 37.56 9.39 17.81
C SER A 339 38.07 8.90 19.17
N ASN A 340 38.32 7.60 19.31
CA ASN A 340 38.93 7.04 20.50
C ASN A 340 40.46 7.28 20.52
N ALA A 341 41.16 7.09 19.39
CA ALA A 341 42.61 7.24 19.27
C ALA A 341 43.08 8.67 19.56
N GLN A 342 42.39 9.70 19.09
CA GLN A 342 42.73 11.12 19.34
C GLN A 342 42.88 11.46 20.83
N ARG A 343 42.22 10.73 21.71
CA ARG A 343 42.37 10.93 23.16
C ARG A 343 43.45 10.11 23.83
N TYR A 344 44.05 9.16 23.11
CA TYR A 344 45.27 8.49 23.56
C TYR A 344 46.51 9.36 23.33
N ASP A 345 46.53 10.18 22.26
CA ASP A 345 47.68 11.03 21.91
C ASP A 345 47.82 12.30 22.76
N ILE A 346 46.79 12.70 23.52
CA ILE A 346 46.83 13.92 24.38
C ILE A 346 47.53 13.65 25.74
N LYS A 347 48.04 12.45 26.00
CA LYS A 347 48.76 12.09 27.22
C LYS A 347 50.27 11.90 27.08
N PHE A 348 50.85 12.43 26.00
CA PHE A 348 52.32 12.49 25.88
C PHE A 348 52.83 13.91 25.97
#